data_72310c02c3a2ec22a77723d481a2651a
#
_entry.id   72310c02c3a2ec22a77723d481a2651a
#
_cell.length_a   1.000
_cell.length_b   1.000
_cell.length_c   1.000
_cell.angle_alpha   90.00
_cell.angle_beta   90.00
_cell.angle_gamma   90.00
#
_symmetry.space_group_name_H-M   'P 1'
#
loop_
_entity.id
_entity.type
_entity.pdbx_description
1 polymer ?
#
loop_
_entity_poly.entity_id
_entity_poly.type
_entity_poly.pdbx_seq_one_letter_code
_entity_poly.pdbx_strand_id
1 'polypeptide(L)'
;MKNMKHIVMCSFGKDSMAMLYKMKEHNMPIDEIVYVRIMFDKDTPAEIPQHEEWINNYAIPKIKEDFGLDVKILQSKFTYIDLFNKEITRGSRQGQNRGFPLLFGSWCHRDLKITPAKKYLKNLKEDYIQYLGIAYDETKRIGWEIKQGNKLPLVDLGITEEQAFEICREHNALSPAYEKFNRLGCWFCHKQGNKA
;
A
#
# COMPACT_ATOMS: atom_id res chain seq x y z
N MET A 1 22.27 -21.29 7.41
CA MET A 1 21.80 -19.88 7.54
C MET A 1 20.28 -19.91 7.48
N LYS A 2 19.56 -19.27 8.43
CA LYS A 2 18.10 -19.14 8.32
C LYS A 2 17.76 -18.39 7.03
N ASN A 3 16.86 -18.96 6.25
CA ASN A 3 16.42 -18.33 5.01
C ASN A 3 15.59 -17.09 5.38
N MET A 4 16.05 -15.91 4.99
CA MET A 4 15.39 -14.63 5.29
C MET A 4 14.56 -14.25 4.06
N LYS A 5 13.23 -14.13 4.21
CA LYS A 5 12.33 -13.79 3.11
C LYS A 5 12.22 -12.29 2.91
N HIS A 6 12.41 -11.82 1.69
CA HIS A 6 12.35 -10.40 1.30
C HIS A 6 10.99 -10.07 0.70
N ILE A 7 10.18 -9.30 1.45
CA ILE A 7 8.79 -9.00 1.11
C ILE A 7 8.63 -7.52 0.81
N VAL A 8 8.20 -7.22 -0.39
CA VAL A 8 7.92 -5.86 -0.84
C VAL A 8 6.43 -5.57 -0.74
N MET A 9 6.06 -4.57 0.07
CA MET A 9 4.68 -4.10 0.15
C MET A 9 4.43 -3.08 -0.95
N CYS A 10 3.77 -3.50 -2.02
CA CYS A 10 3.46 -2.66 -3.17
C CYS A 10 2.01 -2.19 -3.11
N SER A 11 1.79 -0.87 -3.06
CA SER A 11 0.46 -0.26 -3.13
C SER A 11 0.11 0.23 -4.53
N PHE A 12 0.96 0.01 -5.51
CA PHE A 12 0.89 0.52 -6.89
C PHE A 12 0.91 2.05 -7.00
N GLY A 13 1.11 2.78 -5.90
CA GLY A 13 1.44 4.20 -5.94
C GLY A 13 2.90 4.41 -6.39
N LYS A 14 3.21 5.62 -6.87
CA LYS A 14 4.53 6.00 -7.41
C LYS A 14 5.72 5.52 -6.55
N ASP A 15 5.65 5.74 -5.24
CA ASP A 15 6.78 5.42 -4.35
C ASP A 15 7.01 3.91 -4.24
N SER A 16 5.95 3.09 -4.18
CA SER A 16 6.08 1.64 -4.13
C SER A 16 6.52 1.03 -5.46
N MET A 17 6.12 1.62 -6.59
CA MET A 17 6.58 1.21 -7.91
C MET A 17 8.04 1.63 -8.13
N ALA A 18 8.40 2.89 -7.83
CA ALA A 18 9.80 3.36 -7.90
C ALA A 18 10.73 2.50 -7.03
N MET A 19 10.29 2.16 -5.81
CA MET A 19 11.05 1.27 -4.93
C MET A 19 11.34 -0.08 -5.59
N LEU A 20 10.33 -0.72 -6.19
CA LEU A 20 10.51 -2.00 -6.88
C LEU A 20 11.59 -1.93 -7.97
N TYR A 21 11.53 -0.92 -8.84
CA TYR A 21 12.52 -0.75 -9.91
C TYR A 21 13.90 -0.44 -9.36
N LYS A 22 14.01 0.43 -8.36
CA LYS A 22 15.32 0.72 -7.73
C LYS A 22 15.90 -0.49 -6.99
N MET A 23 15.07 -1.30 -6.34
CA MET A 23 15.53 -2.56 -5.76
C MET A 23 16.08 -3.51 -6.84
N LYS A 24 15.43 -3.61 -8.00
CA LYS A 24 15.90 -4.40 -9.14
C LYS A 24 17.24 -3.88 -9.69
N GLU A 25 17.34 -2.58 -9.93
CA GLU A 25 18.57 -1.93 -10.45
C GLU A 25 19.78 -2.15 -9.53
N HIS A 26 19.55 -2.14 -8.21
CA HIS A 26 20.57 -2.36 -7.20
C HIS A 26 20.75 -3.84 -6.80
N ASN A 27 20.15 -4.77 -7.54
CA ASN A 27 20.21 -6.21 -7.24
C ASN A 27 19.79 -6.57 -5.81
N MET A 28 18.88 -5.80 -5.22
CA MET A 28 18.34 -6.10 -3.90
C MET A 28 17.39 -7.30 -3.99
N PRO A 29 17.41 -8.22 -3.02
CA PRO A 29 16.57 -9.41 -3.08
C PRO A 29 15.09 -9.07 -2.95
N ILE A 30 14.25 -9.70 -3.78
CA ILE A 30 12.78 -9.62 -3.76
C ILE A 30 12.25 -11.04 -3.92
N ASP A 31 11.70 -11.62 -2.84
CA ASP A 31 11.12 -12.97 -2.88
C ASP A 31 9.62 -12.93 -3.09
N GLU A 32 8.95 -11.87 -2.65
CA GLU A 32 7.50 -11.75 -2.75
C GLU A 32 7.06 -10.28 -2.83
N ILE A 33 6.10 -10.02 -3.71
CA ILE A 33 5.45 -8.71 -3.84
C ILE A 33 4.01 -8.85 -3.34
N VAL A 34 3.65 -8.03 -2.34
CA VAL A 34 2.36 -8.12 -1.64
C VAL A 34 1.57 -6.83 -1.81
N TYR A 35 0.34 -6.95 -2.30
CA TYR A 35 -0.64 -5.87 -2.38
C TYR A 35 -1.79 -6.12 -1.41
N VAL A 36 -2.19 -5.11 -0.64
CA VAL A 36 -3.40 -5.18 0.20
C VAL A 36 -4.50 -4.39 -0.47
N ARG A 37 -5.43 -5.10 -1.10
CA ARG A 37 -6.62 -4.52 -1.73
C ARG A 37 -7.66 -4.20 -0.67
N ILE A 38 -8.18 -2.99 -0.70
CA ILE A 38 -9.31 -2.57 0.14
C ILE A 38 -10.57 -2.67 -0.71
N MET A 39 -11.64 -3.26 -0.13
CA MET A 39 -12.96 -3.29 -0.75
C MET A 39 -13.89 -2.27 -0.08
N PHE A 40 -14.64 -1.51 -0.88
CA PHE A 40 -15.70 -0.64 -0.37
C PHE A 40 -16.89 -1.47 0.08
N ASP A 41 -17.39 -2.32 -0.79
CA ASP A 41 -18.40 -3.35 -0.52
C ASP A 41 -17.95 -4.70 -1.11
N LYS A 42 -18.85 -5.66 -1.28
CA LYS A 42 -18.51 -7.01 -1.76
C LYS A 42 -17.96 -7.02 -3.19
N ASP A 43 -18.45 -6.10 -4.02
CA ASP A 43 -18.20 -6.10 -5.46
C ASP A 43 -17.33 -4.92 -5.91
N THR A 44 -17.24 -3.85 -5.08
CA THR A 44 -16.62 -2.58 -5.45
C THR A 44 -15.28 -2.40 -4.73
N PRO A 45 -14.15 -2.35 -5.46
CA PRO A 45 -12.86 -1.94 -4.90
C PRO A 45 -12.90 -0.50 -4.38
N ALA A 46 -12.03 -0.22 -3.41
CA ALA A 46 -11.93 1.10 -2.82
C ALA A 46 -11.03 2.07 -3.60
N GLU A 47 -10.10 1.54 -4.40
CA GLU A 47 -9.20 2.38 -5.20
C GLU A 47 -9.95 3.22 -6.23
N ILE A 48 -9.37 4.36 -6.63
CA ILE A 48 -9.89 5.17 -7.74
C ILE A 48 -10.10 4.25 -8.96
N PRO A 49 -11.28 4.24 -9.63
CA PRO A 49 -11.60 3.25 -10.67
C PRO A 49 -10.55 3.16 -11.79
N GLN A 50 -10.06 4.28 -12.30
CA GLN A 50 -9.01 4.33 -13.31
C GLN A 50 -7.69 3.70 -12.82
N HIS A 51 -7.38 3.86 -11.52
CA HIS A 51 -6.20 3.24 -10.91
C HIS A 51 -6.38 1.74 -10.71
N GLU A 52 -7.56 1.30 -10.24
CA GLU A 52 -7.88 -0.12 -10.08
C GLU A 52 -7.83 -0.87 -11.41
N GLU A 53 -8.38 -0.27 -12.47
CA GLU A 53 -8.30 -0.83 -13.83
C GLU A 53 -6.84 -0.96 -14.30
N TRP A 54 -6.04 0.09 -14.11
CA TRP A 54 -4.63 0.08 -14.44
C TRP A 54 -3.86 -0.98 -13.63
N ILE A 55 -4.14 -1.14 -12.33
CA ILE A 55 -3.52 -2.17 -11.50
C ILE A 55 -3.76 -3.56 -12.11
N ASN A 56 -5.03 -3.89 -12.42
CA ASN A 56 -5.40 -5.22 -12.86
C ASN A 56 -4.94 -5.54 -14.28
N ASN A 57 -5.10 -4.58 -15.20
CA ASN A 57 -4.91 -4.82 -16.64
C ASN A 57 -3.49 -4.52 -17.11
N TYR A 58 -2.73 -3.75 -16.33
CA TYR A 58 -1.38 -3.34 -16.74
C TYR A 58 -0.31 -3.59 -15.67
N ALA A 59 -0.47 -3.05 -14.46
CA ALA A 59 0.62 -3.04 -13.49
C ALA A 59 0.96 -4.45 -12.95
N ILE A 60 -0.03 -5.29 -12.66
CA ILE A 60 0.20 -6.67 -12.21
C ILE A 60 0.86 -7.50 -13.33
N PRO A 61 0.36 -7.51 -14.58
CA PRO A 61 1.06 -8.17 -15.71
C PRO A 61 2.48 -7.65 -15.89
N LYS A 62 2.69 -6.34 -15.83
CA LYS A 62 4.02 -5.73 -15.98
C LYS A 62 4.99 -6.16 -14.88
N ILE A 63 4.55 -6.23 -13.62
CA ILE A 63 5.38 -6.78 -12.54
C ILE A 63 5.77 -8.23 -12.84
N LYS A 64 4.84 -9.04 -13.34
CA LYS A 64 5.15 -10.42 -13.71
C LYS A 64 6.19 -10.50 -14.82
N GLU A 65 6.08 -9.65 -15.84
CA GLU A 65 7.04 -9.54 -16.93
C GLU A 65 8.42 -9.08 -16.44
N ASP A 66 8.45 -7.96 -15.70
CA ASP A 66 9.70 -7.30 -15.31
C ASP A 66 10.46 -8.02 -14.20
N PHE A 67 9.77 -8.67 -13.26
CA PHE A 67 10.34 -9.27 -12.06
C PHE A 67 10.25 -10.81 -12.03
N GLY A 68 9.47 -11.42 -12.91
CA GLY A 68 9.20 -12.87 -12.88
C GLY A 68 8.36 -13.33 -11.69
N LEU A 69 7.80 -12.41 -10.89
CA LEU A 69 7.07 -12.66 -9.65
C LEU A 69 5.58 -12.38 -9.82
N ASP A 70 4.76 -13.21 -9.19
CA ASP A 70 3.34 -12.94 -9.07
C ASP A 70 3.07 -11.99 -7.89
N VAL A 71 2.11 -11.09 -8.05
CA VAL A 71 1.68 -10.22 -6.96
C VAL A 71 0.69 -10.97 -6.08
N LYS A 72 1.04 -11.14 -4.81
CA LYS A 72 0.13 -11.69 -3.80
C LYS A 72 -0.86 -10.63 -3.35
N ILE A 73 -2.14 -10.83 -3.64
CA ILE A 73 -3.21 -9.93 -3.21
C ILE A 73 -3.76 -10.40 -1.87
N LEU A 74 -3.68 -9.54 -0.86
CA LEU A 74 -4.32 -9.72 0.42
C LEU A 74 -5.57 -8.86 0.52
N GLN A 75 -6.55 -9.33 1.28
CA GLN A 75 -7.79 -8.61 1.51
C GLN A 75 -8.27 -8.83 2.95
N SER A 76 -8.89 -7.82 3.54
CA SER A 76 -9.60 -7.97 4.79
C SER A 76 -10.84 -8.85 4.59
N LYS A 77 -11.24 -9.59 5.63
CA LYS A 77 -12.52 -10.30 5.65
C LYS A 77 -13.72 -9.36 5.72
N PHE A 78 -13.47 -8.09 6.04
CA PHE A 78 -14.47 -7.03 6.11
C PHE A 78 -14.28 -6.05 4.97
N THR A 79 -15.37 -5.50 4.47
CA THR A 79 -15.40 -4.35 3.57
C THR A 79 -15.45 -3.04 4.36
N TYR A 80 -15.33 -1.90 3.66
CA TYR A 80 -15.50 -0.60 4.28
C TYR A 80 -16.92 -0.44 4.85
N ILE A 81 -17.94 -0.85 4.09
CA ILE A 81 -19.35 -0.78 4.50
C ILE A 81 -19.65 -1.66 5.71
N ASP A 82 -19.07 -2.86 5.79
CA ASP A 82 -19.20 -3.74 6.96
C ASP A 82 -18.71 -3.03 8.23
N LEU A 83 -17.55 -2.37 8.13
CA LEU A 83 -16.97 -1.68 9.28
C LEU A 83 -17.63 -0.34 9.58
N PHE A 84 -18.14 0.35 8.57
CA PHE A 84 -18.92 1.58 8.74
C PHE A 84 -20.19 1.33 9.54
N ASN A 85 -20.93 0.25 9.21
CA ASN A 85 -22.16 -0.14 9.84
C ASN A 85 -21.95 -0.95 11.15
N LYS A 86 -20.72 -1.27 11.48
CA LYS A 86 -20.43 -2.07 12.67
C LYS A 86 -20.80 -1.32 13.94
N GLU A 87 -21.60 -1.94 14.79
CA GLU A 87 -21.98 -1.40 16.09
C GLU A 87 -20.76 -1.30 17.03
N ILE A 88 -20.72 -0.21 17.77
CA ILE A 88 -19.73 0.04 18.84
C ILE A 88 -20.22 -0.66 20.10
N THR A 89 -19.43 -1.61 20.59
CA THR A 89 -19.82 -2.48 21.71
C THR A 89 -19.39 -1.96 23.09
N ARG A 90 -18.60 -0.87 23.17
CA ARG A 90 -18.04 -0.33 24.41
C ARG A 90 -17.86 1.19 24.33
N GLY A 91 -17.86 1.85 25.49
CA GLY A 91 -17.61 3.28 25.64
C GLY A 91 -18.86 4.14 25.49
N SER A 92 -18.68 5.48 25.48
CA SER A 92 -19.76 6.47 25.42
C SER A 92 -20.63 6.42 24.16
N ARG A 93 -20.16 5.77 23.12
CA ARG A 93 -20.87 5.58 21.85
C ARG A 93 -21.40 4.16 21.66
N GLN A 94 -21.54 3.38 22.73
CA GLN A 94 -22.09 2.01 22.65
C GLN A 94 -23.49 2.04 22.04
N GLY A 95 -23.79 1.06 21.17
CA GLY A 95 -25.04 0.95 20.43
C GLY A 95 -25.13 1.80 19.16
N GLN A 96 -24.16 2.71 18.93
CA GLN A 96 -24.10 3.48 17.70
C GLN A 96 -23.29 2.76 16.64
N ASN A 97 -23.55 3.05 15.38
CA ASN A 97 -22.69 2.62 14.27
C ASN A 97 -21.34 3.33 14.35
N ARG A 98 -20.28 2.64 13.90
CA ARG A 98 -18.93 3.15 13.86
C ARG A 98 -18.84 4.43 13.04
N GLY A 99 -19.52 4.46 11.90
CA GLY A 99 -19.62 5.62 11.03
C GLY A 99 -18.31 5.97 10.32
N PHE A 100 -18.22 7.19 9.83
CA PHE A 100 -17.05 7.68 9.08
C PHE A 100 -15.76 7.61 9.92
N PRO A 101 -14.61 7.22 9.32
CA PRO A 101 -13.32 7.28 9.98
C PRO A 101 -12.94 8.76 10.21
N LEU A 102 -12.78 9.16 11.46
CA LEU A 102 -12.36 10.51 11.81
C LEU A 102 -10.88 10.74 11.45
N LEU A 103 -10.48 12.01 11.35
CA LEU A 103 -9.11 12.44 10.99
C LEU A 103 -8.04 11.80 11.89
N PHE A 104 -8.34 11.59 13.16
CA PHE A 104 -7.47 10.91 14.11
C PHE A 104 -7.92 9.46 14.27
N GLY A 105 -7.04 8.51 13.91
CA GLY A 105 -7.29 7.08 14.09
C GLY A 105 -8.16 6.43 13.01
N SER A 106 -7.88 6.72 11.75
CA SER A 106 -8.59 6.12 10.61
C SER A 106 -8.64 4.59 10.72
N TRP A 107 -9.75 4.07 11.25
CA TRP A 107 -9.96 2.63 11.39
C TRP A 107 -9.90 1.89 10.05
N CYS A 108 -10.28 2.54 8.95
CA CYS A 108 -10.21 1.95 7.61
C CYS A 108 -8.78 1.54 7.25
N HIS A 109 -7.79 2.40 7.47
CA HIS A 109 -6.38 2.08 7.22
C HIS A 109 -5.91 0.93 8.13
N ARG A 110 -6.22 1.00 9.44
CA ARG A 110 -5.81 -0.03 10.39
C ARG A 110 -6.43 -1.40 10.07
N ASP A 111 -7.77 -1.44 9.91
CA ASP A 111 -8.52 -2.70 9.89
C ASP A 111 -8.57 -3.32 8.48
N LEU A 112 -8.54 -2.51 7.42
CA LEU A 112 -8.64 -2.98 6.04
C LEU A 112 -7.28 -3.11 5.33
N LYS A 113 -6.22 -2.43 5.81
CA LYS A 113 -4.89 -2.48 5.18
C LYS A 113 -3.83 -3.09 6.11
N ILE A 114 -3.62 -2.51 7.29
CA ILE A 114 -2.53 -2.95 8.19
C ILE A 114 -2.82 -4.32 8.81
N THR A 115 -4.06 -4.57 9.25
CA THR A 115 -4.41 -5.85 9.92
C THR A 115 -4.24 -7.07 8.99
N PRO A 116 -4.72 -7.08 7.74
CA PRO A 116 -4.45 -8.18 6.81
C PRO A 116 -2.96 -8.41 6.57
N ALA A 117 -2.18 -7.33 6.35
CA ALA A 117 -0.75 -7.42 6.16
C ALA A 117 -0.05 -8.04 7.39
N LYS A 118 -0.32 -7.52 8.59
CA LYS A 118 0.25 -8.05 9.83
C LYS A 118 -0.14 -9.52 10.08
N LYS A 119 -1.39 -9.89 9.78
CA LYS A 119 -1.84 -11.29 9.89
C LYS A 119 -1.08 -12.19 8.94
N TYR A 120 -0.89 -11.74 7.70
CA TYR A 120 -0.10 -12.47 6.72
C TYR A 120 1.34 -12.66 7.20
N LEU A 121 2.03 -11.59 7.55
CA LEU A 121 3.42 -11.62 8.01
C LEU A 121 3.61 -12.50 9.26
N LYS A 122 2.69 -12.42 10.22
CA LYS A 122 2.71 -13.26 11.44
C LYS A 122 2.58 -14.75 11.14
N ASN A 123 1.92 -15.12 10.05
CA ASN A 123 1.72 -16.53 9.67
C ASN A 123 2.86 -17.11 8.83
N LEU A 124 3.87 -16.30 8.49
CA LEU A 124 5.08 -16.81 7.86
C LEU A 124 5.85 -17.72 8.82
N LYS A 125 6.37 -18.83 8.29
CA LYS A 125 7.18 -19.78 9.06
C LYS A 125 8.67 -19.41 9.10
N GLU A 126 9.05 -18.40 8.36
CA GLU A 126 10.43 -17.94 8.14
C GLU A 126 10.59 -16.51 8.67
N ASP A 127 11.82 -16.14 9.00
CA ASP A 127 12.17 -14.76 9.29
C ASP A 127 12.03 -13.93 7.99
N TYR A 128 11.64 -12.67 8.10
CA TYR A 128 11.43 -11.82 6.92
C TYR A 128 11.97 -10.41 7.10
N ILE A 129 12.26 -9.78 6.00
CA ILE A 129 12.50 -8.34 5.88
C ILE A 129 11.35 -7.74 5.08
N GLN A 130 10.71 -6.70 5.61
CA GLN A 130 9.64 -5.97 4.93
C GLN A 130 10.18 -4.66 4.36
N TYR A 131 9.90 -4.42 3.07
CA TYR A 131 10.26 -3.21 2.35
C TYR A 131 9.03 -2.34 2.10
N LEU A 132 9.16 -1.02 2.37
CA LEU A 132 8.10 -0.03 2.16
C LEU A 132 8.60 1.10 1.28
N GLY A 133 7.79 1.50 0.29
CA GLY A 133 8.04 2.66 -0.56
C GLY A 133 7.64 3.94 0.17
N ILE A 134 8.63 4.54 0.83
CA ILE A 134 8.53 5.85 1.48
C ILE A 134 9.65 6.70 0.91
N ALA A 135 9.32 7.86 0.37
CA ALA A 135 10.27 8.76 -0.23
C ALA A 135 11.13 9.46 0.83
N TYR A 136 12.34 9.89 0.43
CA TYR A 136 13.32 10.52 1.31
C TYR A 136 12.81 11.79 2.00
N ASP A 137 11.95 12.53 1.35
CA ASP A 137 11.35 13.77 1.83
C ASP A 137 10.10 13.58 2.72
N GLU A 138 9.59 12.34 2.87
CA GLU A 138 8.52 11.99 3.81
C GLU A 138 9.03 11.85 5.27
N THR A 139 9.77 12.79 5.79
CA THR A 139 10.52 12.72 7.06
C THR A 139 9.70 12.29 8.27
N LYS A 140 8.41 12.68 8.34
CA LYS A 140 7.50 12.33 9.45
C LYS A 140 7.21 10.84 9.58
N ARG A 141 7.34 10.08 8.47
CA ARG A 141 7.03 8.64 8.42
C ARG A 141 8.27 7.78 8.65
N ILE A 142 9.42 8.24 8.20
CA ILE A 142 10.69 7.48 8.19
C ILE A 142 11.03 6.92 9.57
N GLY A 143 11.12 7.77 10.59
CA GLY A 143 11.54 7.35 11.91
C GLY A 143 10.61 6.33 12.57
N TRP A 144 9.31 6.41 12.27
CA TRP A 144 8.33 5.45 12.80
C TRP A 144 8.46 4.08 12.12
N GLU A 145 8.60 4.05 10.81
CA GLU A 145 8.70 2.79 10.05
C GLU A 145 10.02 2.04 10.33
N ILE A 146 11.12 2.76 10.51
CA ILE A 146 12.40 2.17 10.93
C ILE A 146 12.27 1.51 12.31
N LYS A 147 11.59 2.15 13.26
CA LYS A 147 11.33 1.57 14.59
C LYS A 147 10.47 0.30 14.54
N GLN A 148 9.67 0.12 13.49
CA GLN A 148 8.91 -1.12 13.24
C GLN A 148 9.77 -2.22 12.58
N GLY A 149 11.04 -1.96 12.28
CA GLY A 149 11.94 -2.90 11.62
C GLY A 149 11.82 -2.96 10.09
N ASN A 150 11.05 -2.03 9.49
CA ASN A 150 10.90 -1.93 8.05
C ASN A 150 12.17 -1.37 7.39
N LYS A 151 12.45 -1.82 6.16
CA LYS A 151 13.48 -1.27 5.29
C LYS A 151 12.87 -0.29 4.30
N LEU A 152 13.57 0.80 4.04
CA LEU A 152 13.09 1.93 3.25
C LEU A 152 14.06 2.23 2.10
N PRO A 153 14.09 1.44 1.01
CA PRO A 153 15.09 1.56 -0.05
C PRO A 153 15.18 2.95 -0.67
N LEU A 154 14.04 3.65 -0.86
CA LEU A 154 14.07 5.01 -1.42
C LEU A 154 14.75 6.00 -0.47
N VAL A 155 14.61 5.83 0.85
CA VAL A 155 15.30 6.65 1.85
C VAL A 155 16.79 6.36 1.84
N ASP A 156 17.17 5.07 1.80
CA ASP A 156 18.58 4.64 1.78
C ASP A 156 19.30 5.16 0.52
N LEU A 157 18.57 5.32 -0.60
CA LEU A 157 19.07 5.84 -1.87
C LEU A 157 18.89 7.37 -2.04
N GLY A 158 18.29 8.07 -1.06
CA GLY A 158 18.06 9.51 -1.11
C GLY A 158 17.02 9.95 -2.16
N ILE A 159 16.07 9.07 -2.54
CA ILE A 159 15.10 9.31 -3.61
C ILE A 159 13.88 10.03 -3.06
N THR A 160 13.59 11.21 -3.61
CA THR A 160 12.44 12.05 -3.26
C THR A 160 11.16 11.61 -3.97
N GLU A 161 10.01 12.19 -3.54
CA GLU A 161 8.72 11.95 -4.22
C GLU A 161 8.74 12.36 -5.70
N GLU A 162 9.42 13.45 -6.04
CA GLU A 162 9.57 13.91 -7.43
C GLU A 162 10.37 12.91 -8.26
N GLN A 163 11.51 12.47 -7.74
CA GLN A 163 12.33 11.44 -8.40
C GLN A 163 11.59 10.11 -8.54
N ALA A 164 10.72 9.76 -7.58
CA ALA A 164 9.89 8.56 -7.70
C ALA A 164 8.91 8.66 -8.89
N PHE A 165 8.38 9.85 -9.21
CA PHE A 165 7.59 10.05 -10.43
C PHE A 165 8.41 9.79 -11.69
N GLU A 166 9.63 10.36 -11.78
CA GLU A 166 10.49 10.17 -12.95
C GLU A 166 10.86 8.70 -13.16
N ILE A 167 11.26 8.01 -12.09
CA ILE A 167 11.56 6.57 -12.14
C ILE A 167 10.35 5.78 -12.68
N CYS A 168 9.14 6.09 -12.21
CA CYS A 168 7.94 5.42 -12.70
C CYS A 168 7.67 5.73 -14.17
N ARG A 169 7.97 6.96 -14.66
CA ARG A 169 7.84 7.31 -16.09
C ARG A 169 8.83 6.56 -16.96
N GLU A 170 10.11 6.53 -16.56
CA GLU A 170 11.18 5.82 -17.26
C GLU A 170 10.85 4.33 -17.46
N HIS A 171 10.22 3.72 -16.46
CA HIS A 171 9.84 2.30 -16.52
C HIS A 171 8.42 2.04 -17.05
N ASN A 172 7.70 3.06 -17.52
CA ASN A 172 6.28 2.95 -17.90
C ASN A 172 5.41 2.35 -16.79
N ALA A 173 5.71 2.71 -15.53
CA ALA A 173 5.09 2.16 -14.32
C ALA A 173 4.29 3.20 -13.53
N LEU A 174 3.95 4.32 -14.15
CA LEU A 174 3.15 5.38 -13.54
C LEU A 174 1.67 5.19 -13.91
N SER A 175 0.82 5.18 -12.88
CA SER A 175 -0.62 5.10 -13.11
C SER A 175 -1.14 6.35 -13.83
N PRO A 176 -1.99 6.20 -14.87
CA PRO A 176 -2.61 7.35 -15.58
C PRO A 176 -3.53 8.17 -14.67
N ALA A 177 -3.96 7.63 -13.54
CA ALA A 177 -4.75 8.38 -12.57
C ALA A 177 -3.99 9.59 -11.98
N TYR A 178 -2.66 9.60 -12.02
CA TYR A 178 -1.86 10.76 -11.61
C TYR A 178 -2.01 12.00 -12.50
N GLU A 179 -2.58 11.86 -13.69
CA GLU A 179 -2.94 13.02 -14.52
C GLU A 179 -4.04 13.88 -13.89
N LYS A 180 -4.90 13.25 -13.07
CA LYS A 180 -6.06 13.91 -12.45
C LYS A 180 -5.93 14.06 -10.94
N PHE A 181 -5.11 13.23 -10.30
CA PHE A 181 -5.00 13.16 -8.86
C PHE A 181 -3.54 13.29 -8.42
N ASN A 182 -3.25 14.16 -7.49
CA ASN A 182 -1.91 14.29 -6.90
C ASN A 182 -1.57 13.12 -5.97
N ARG A 183 -2.58 12.40 -5.50
CA ARG A 183 -2.44 11.26 -4.59
C ARG A 183 -3.45 10.18 -4.93
N LEU A 184 -3.00 8.95 -5.02
CA LEU A 184 -3.86 7.79 -5.21
C LEU A 184 -4.31 7.18 -3.87
N GLY A 185 -5.39 6.41 -3.91
CA GLY A 185 -6.00 5.72 -2.77
C GLY A 185 -7.50 5.56 -2.94
N CYS A 186 -8.22 5.37 -1.83
CA CYS A 186 -9.66 5.16 -1.90
C CYS A 186 -10.40 6.38 -2.46
N TRP A 187 -11.28 6.16 -3.43
CA TRP A 187 -12.06 7.23 -4.08
C TRP A 187 -12.96 8.02 -3.10
N PHE A 188 -13.30 7.44 -1.96
CA PHE A 188 -14.08 8.09 -0.90
C PHE A 188 -13.21 8.59 0.27
N CYS A 189 -11.89 8.69 0.12
CA CYS A 189 -11.00 9.01 1.23
C CYS A 189 -11.12 10.48 1.64
N HIS A 190 -11.52 10.73 2.88
CA HIS A 190 -11.59 12.08 3.46
C HIS A 190 -10.22 12.79 3.58
N LYS A 191 -9.12 12.04 3.40
CA LYS A 191 -7.74 12.58 3.38
C LYS A 191 -7.24 12.92 1.97
N GLN A 192 -8.02 12.67 0.94
CA GLN A 192 -7.75 13.25 -0.38
C GLN A 192 -8.11 14.73 -0.28
N GLY A 193 -7.13 15.62 -0.35
CA GLY A 193 -7.40 17.07 -0.28
C GLY A 193 -8.30 17.54 -1.42
N ASN A 194 -9.03 18.65 -1.18
CA ASN A 194 -9.92 19.32 -2.14
C ASN A 194 -9.15 20.00 -3.31
N LYS A 195 -8.18 19.33 -3.91
CA LYS A 195 -7.60 19.74 -5.18
C LYS A 195 -8.07 18.73 -6.23
N ALA A 196 -9.30 18.90 -6.63
CA ALA A 196 -9.78 18.49 -7.93
C ALA A 196 -9.61 19.68 -8.86
#